data_6ccb7cd01404ede6913542605611f834
#
_entry.id   6ccb7cd01404ede6913542605611f834
#
_cell.length_a   1.000
_cell.length_b   1.000
_cell.length_c   1.000
_cell.angle_alpha   90.00
_cell.angle_beta   90.00
_cell.angle_gamma   90.00
#
_symmetry.space_group_name_H-M   'P 1'
#
loop_
_entity.id
_entity.type
_entity.pdbx_description
1 polymer ?
#
loop_
_entity_poly.entity_id
_entity_poly.type
_entity_poly.pdbx_seq_one_letter_code
_entity_poly.pdbx_strand_id
1 'polypeptide(L)'
;MAKIRAIGRRFPDYGWSWPTGKLDQLLKAALLPDEDAASRHAARWLDENDIDLVSFREHRLLAAISDRFGRKLAAHPAYPRLVGLQKMLWTKSRLAMREAEPALQAMVEAGAPGMLIKGASRIAVNAAAQRGRVAHDIDILVRPQHMQIAFDVLRDRDWQIASGVSPAYLRTRLASLRSMNFFKGNFGDIDLHQLAYDGSQQSAEDDLAIWRRAIPAEFSGVGVFVPSPADRIALAIAHGGLDAHTHSDWLVDCAVAIHGGDADWDAFLDVVARRGLAVAAAVALSYLALEIGIPVPEAVLASTVGLGDRAGLSRLSSVLQAKPRTDFGGLAWLSRGFAKQLRLKRKSGRLRQAEPDVVWRGRRVAGRAKTKPSPFVLSQAIACPDPGGEMMLEVTVRIAVPPVRRRIEMEINGDGLHVARLRSLAISRAGGERVLRFRGKVTLDRTAGHTLVIEARPSRQFRTWDDETTVATYGALPFQLVSAKFSPVSR
;
A
#
# COMPACT_ATOMS: atom_id res chain seq x y z
N MET A 1 -38.51 13.21 -7.86
CA MET A 1 -37.74 12.08 -7.33
C MET A 1 -37.31 11.21 -8.50
N ALA A 2 -36.04 11.27 -8.89
CA ALA A 2 -35.51 10.35 -9.92
C ALA A 2 -35.48 8.95 -9.28
N LYS A 3 -36.20 8.01 -9.84
CA LYS A 3 -36.11 6.59 -9.43
C LYS A 3 -34.66 6.17 -9.61
N ILE A 4 -34.02 5.69 -8.52
CA ILE A 4 -32.73 5.01 -8.64
C ILE A 4 -32.93 3.88 -9.66
N ARG A 5 -32.21 3.93 -10.76
CA ARG A 5 -32.21 2.87 -11.76
C ARG A 5 -31.87 1.57 -11.04
N ALA A 6 -32.63 0.51 -11.28
CA ALA A 6 -32.33 -0.79 -10.70
C ALA A 6 -30.90 -1.19 -11.04
N ILE A 7 -30.04 -1.33 -10.03
CA ILE A 7 -28.64 -1.72 -10.22
C ILE A 7 -28.60 -3.22 -10.52
N GLY A 8 -28.25 -3.56 -11.77
CA GLY A 8 -28.18 -4.94 -12.23
C GLY A 8 -26.91 -5.65 -11.78
N ARG A 9 -26.99 -6.98 -11.67
CA ARG A 9 -25.84 -7.86 -11.36
C ARG A 9 -25.12 -8.39 -12.61
N ARG A 10 -25.43 -7.86 -13.81
CA ARG A 10 -24.77 -8.23 -15.04
C ARG A 10 -23.79 -7.14 -15.48
N PHE A 11 -22.62 -7.56 -15.99
CA PHE A 11 -21.67 -6.61 -16.56
C PHE A 11 -22.32 -5.81 -17.70
N PRO A 12 -22.15 -4.50 -17.78
CA PRO A 12 -21.27 -3.64 -17.01
C PRO A 12 -21.95 -2.86 -15.83
N ASP A 13 -23.01 -3.37 -15.25
CA ASP A 13 -23.68 -2.72 -14.11
C ASP A 13 -22.85 -2.82 -12.83
N TYR A 14 -23.12 -1.91 -11.88
CA TYR A 14 -22.33 -1.80 -10.64
C TYR A 14 -22.46 -3.04 -9.75
N GLY A 15 -23.66 -3.65 -9.69
CA GLY A 15 -23.90 -4.87 -8.92
C GLY A 15 -23.15 -6.10 -9.42
N TRP A 16 -22.64 -6.07 -10.65
CA TRP A 16 -21.73 -7.12 -11.13
C TRP A 16 -20.42 -7.15 -10.30
N SER A 17 -19.99 -6.01 -9.76
CA SER A 17 -18.77 -5.89 -8.98
C SER A 17 -18.96 -6.11 -7.48
N TRP A 18 -20.18 -6.36 -7.03
CA TRP A 18 -20.44 -6.66 -5.62
C TRP A 18 -19.73 -7.94 -5.18
N PRO A 19 -19.35 -8.05 -3.91
CA PRO A 19 -18.87 -9.30 -3.32
C PRO A 19 -19.88 -10.42 -3.51
N THR A 20 -19.36 -11.64 -3.73
CA THR A 20 -20.19 -12.85 -3.92
C THR A 20 -19.66 -14.03 -3.09
N GLY A 21 -20.45 -15.10 -2.96
CA GLY A 21 -20.06 -16.35 -2.31
C GLY A 21 -19.58 -16.16 -0.86
N LYS A 22 -18.44 -16.76 -0.52
CA LYS A 22 -17.87 -16.77 0.83
C LYS A 22 -17.60 -15.38 1.38
N LEU A 23 -17.17 -14.45 0.53
CA LEU A 23 -16.89 -13.08 0.92
C LEU A 23 -18.16 -12.31 1.26
N ASP A 24 -19.22 -12.46 0.45
CA ASP A 24 -20.53 -11.85 0.72
C ASP A 24 -21.11 -12.37 2.04
N GLN A 25 -20.99 -13.68 2.31
CA GLN A 25 -21.40 -14.27 3.60
C GLN A 25 -20.67 -13.62 4.79
N LEU A 26 -19.35 -13.47 4.72
CA LEU A 26 -18.58 -12.83 5.79
C LEU A 26 -18.95 -11.36 5.98
N LEU A 27 -19.17 -10.62 4.90
CA LEU A 27 -19.59 -9.23 4.98
C LEU A 27 -21.01 -9.09 5.56
N LYS A 28 -21.93 -9.97 5.17
CA LYS A 28 -23.28 -10.04 5.78
C LYS A 28 -23.20 -10.39 7.26
N ALA A 29 -22.37 -11.35 7.64
CA ALA A 29 -22.13 -11.66 9.06
C ALA A 29 -21.57 -10.47 9.83
N ALA A 30 -20.63 -9.72 9.23
CA ALA A 30 -20.00 -8.58 9.89
C ALA A 30 -20.91 -7.35 9.98
N LEU A 31 -21.82 -7.13 9.02
CA LEU A 31 -22.44 -5.83 8.78
C LEU A 31 -23.95 -5.77 8.82
N LEU A 32 -24.71 -6.88 8.58
CA LEU A 32 -26.15 -6.83 8.57
C LEU A 32 -26.70 -6.24 9.89
N PRO A 33 -27.62 -5.26 9.86
CA PRO A 33 -28.23 -4.69 11.06
C PRO A 33 -29.01 -5.73 11.88
N ASP A 34 -29.72 -6.64 11.21
CA ASP A 34 -30.40 -7.77 11.84
C ASP A 34 -29.37 -8.77 12.38
N GLU A 35 -29.24 -8.80 13.70
CA GLU A 35 -28.22 -9.60 14.39
C GLU A 35 -28.46 -11.11 14.22
N ASP A 36 -29.70 -11.55 14.15
CA ASP A 36 -30.04 -12.96 13.96
C ASP A 36 -29.71 -13.43 12.54
N ALA A 37 -30.04 -12.62 11.53
CA ALA A 37 -29.65 -12.90 10.17
C ALA A 37 -28.13 -12.90 10.01
N ALA A 38 -27.45 -11.93 10.61
CA ALA A 38 -25.98 -11.85 10.58
C ALA A 38 -25.33 -13.06 11.28
N SER A 39 -25.87 -13.50 12.43
CA SER A 39 -25.40 -14.68 13.16
C SER A 39 -25.58 -15.98 12.33
N ARG A 40 -26.71 -16.12 11.63
CA ARG A 40 -26.93 -17.25 10.71
C ARG A 40 -25.91 -17.26 9.57
N HIS A 41 -25.56 -16.10 9.02
CA HIS A 41 -24.49 -16.02 8.02
C HIS A 41 -23.13 -16.41 8.59
N ALA A 42 -22.82 -16.00 9.82
CA ALA A 42 -21.58 -16.39 10.50
C ALA A 42 -21.50 -17.91 10.75
N ALA A 43 -22.55 -18.49 11.33
CA ALA A 43 -22.62 -19.94 11.60
C ALA A 43 -22.47 -20.74 10.30
N ARG A 44 -23.26 -20.41 9.28
CA ARG A 44 -23.21 -21.09 7.99
C ARG A 44 -21.81 -21.02 7.36
N TRP A 45 -21.15 -19.85 7.43
CA TRP A 45 -19.79 -19.73 6.89
C TRP A 45 -18.81 -20.64 7.64
N LEU A 46 -18.93 -20.70 8.98
CA LEU A 46 -18.10 -21.55 9.83
C LEU A 46 -18.35 -23.05 9.59
N ASP A 47 -19.59 -23.44 9.25
CA ASP A 47 -19.93 -24.82 8.88
C ASP A 47 -19.30 -25.23 7.54
N GLU A 48 -19.24 -24.29 6.58
CA GLU A 48 -18.79 -24.55 5.21
C GLU A 48 -17.27 -24.37 5.02
N ASN A 49 -16.55 -23.79 6.00
CA ASN A 49 -15.15 -23.40 5.84
C ASN A 49 -14.30 -23.69 7.09
N ASP A 50 -13.07 -24.14 6.86
CA ASP A 50 -12.07 -24.28 7.90
C ASP A 50 -11.29 -22.97 8.08
N ILE A 51 -11.29 -22.44 9.30
CA ILE A 51 -10.59 -21.20 9.67
C ILE A 51 -9.08 -21.30 9.38
N ASP A 52 -8.50 -22.49 9.56
CA ASP A 52 -7.05 -22.69 9.40
C ASP A 52 -6.61 -22.76 7.93
N LEU A 53 -7.56 -22.98 7.01
CA LEU A 53 -7.29 -23.11 5.57
C LEU A 53 -7.63 -21.86 4.77
N VAL A 54 -8.20 -20.83 5.40
CA VAL A 54 -8.54 -19.58 4.71
C VAL A 54 -7.41 -18.56 4.80
N SER A 55 -7.46 -17.58 3.93
CA SER A 55 -6.42 -16.57 3.84
C SER A 55 -6.55 -15.49 4.94
N PHE A 56 -5.48 -14.74 5.12
CA PHE A 56 -5.46 -13.59 6.05
C PHE A 56 -6.57 -12.55 5.77
N ARG A 57 -7.12 -12.55 4.58
CA ARG A 57 -8.24 -11.67 4.19
C ARG A 57 -9.52 -12.03 4.93
N GLU A 58 -9.85 -13.31 4.94
CA GLU A 58 -10.98 -13.81 5.69
C GLU A 58 -10.74 -13.67 7.20
N HIS A 59 -9.52 -13.91 7.66
CA HIS A 59 -9.14 -13.74 9.08
C HIS A 59 -9.47 -12.34 9.60
N ARG A 60 -9.28 -11.29 8.82
CA ARG A 60 -9.62 -9.91 9.23
C ARG A 60 -11.13 -9.71 9.42
N LEU A 61 -11.96 -10.30 8.57
CA LEU A 61 -13.42 -10.27 8.73
C LEU A 61 -13.89 -11.19 9.87
N LEU A 62 -13.27 -12.35 10.03
CA LEU A 62 -13.54 -13.26 11.15
C LEU A 62 -13.24 -12.62 12.50
N ALA A 63 -12.19 -11.79 12.61
CA ALA A 63 -11.93 -11.00 13.81
C ALA A 63 -13.08 -10.04 14.13
N ALA A 64 -13.62 -9.36 13.12
CA ALA A 64 -14.79 -8.47 13.29
C ALA A 64 -16.04 -9.26 13.71
N ILE A 65 -16.26 -10.44 13.13
CA ILE A 65 -17.38 -11.34 13.47
C ILE A 65 -17.25 -11.85 14.91
N SER A 66 -16.03 -12.28 15.32
CA SER A 66 -15.77 -12.70 16.69
C SER A 66 -16.00 -11.59 17.71
N ASP A 67 -15.62 -10.34 17.38
CA ASP A 67 -15.87 -9.18 18.24
C ASP A 67 -17.37 -8.90 18.36
N ARG A 68 -18.08 -8.95 17.24
CA ARG A 68 -19.53 -8.65 17.17
C ARG A 68 -20.38 -9.65 17.95
N PHE A 69 -20.16 -10.93 17.74
CA PHE A 69 -21.03 -11.97 18.29
C PHE A 69 -20.55 -12.53 19.63
N GLY A 70 -19.23 -12.58 19.82
CA GLY A 70 -18.64 -13.09 21.05
C GLY A 70 -19.24 -14.46 21.45
N ARG A 71 -19.80 -14.54 22.68
CA ARG A 71 -20.38 -15.76 23.23
C ARG A 71 -21.64 -16.28 22.52
N LYS A 72 -22.31 -15.48 21.67
CA LYS A 72 -23.47 -15.98 20.92
C LYS A 72 -23.12 -17.12 19.97
N LEU A 73 -21.86 -17.22 19.53
CA LEU A 73 -21.35 -18.33 18.74
C LEU A 73 -20.73 -19.46 19.59
N ALA A 74 -20.84 -19.43 20.94
CA ALA A 74 -20.16 -20.37 21.82
C ALA A 74 -20.58 -21.83 21.63
N ALA A 75 -21.78 -22.10 21.15
CA ALA A 75 -22.24 -23.45 20.83
C ALA A 75 -21.66 -24.00 19.52
N HIS A 76 -21.06 -23.16 18.68
CA HIS A 76 -20.47 -23.61 17.43
C HIS A 76 -19.11 -24.30 17.63
N PRO A 77 -18.84 -25.48 17.02
CA PRO A 77 -17.58 -26.21 17.22
C PRO A 77 -16.31 -25.41 16.87
N ALA A 78 -16.38 -24.51 15.89
CA ALA A 78 -15.26 -23.66 15.49
C ALA A 78 -15.03 -22.43 16.41
N TYR A 79 -15.90 -22.20 17.40
CA TYR A 79 -15.83 -21.01 18.27
C TYR A 79 -14.49 -20.84 19.01
N PRO A 80 -13.90 -21.89 19.62
CA PRO A 80 -12.61 -21.74 20.29
C PRO A 80 -11.50 -21.26 19.34
N ARG A 81 -11.50 -21.76 18.09
CA ARG A 81 -10.54 -21.33 17.05
C ARG A 81 -10.78 -19.88 16.62
N LEU A 82 -12.05 -19.49 16.43
CA LEU A 82 -12.43 -18.12 16.08
C LEU A 82 -11.96 -17.12 17.15
N VAL A 83 -12.15 -17.43 18.42
CA VAL A 83 -11.66 -16.60 19.54
C VAL A 83 -10.14 -16.62 19.62
N GLY A 84 -9.50 -17.75 19.37
CA GLY A 84 -8.04 -17.86 19.30
C GLY A 84 -7.44 -16.98 18.21
N LEU A 85 -8.03 -17.03 17.01
CA LEU A 85 -7.67 -16.17 15.88
C LEU A 85 -7.81 -14.69 16.25
N GLN A 86 -8.94 -14.28 16.79
CA GLN A 86 -9.17 -12.88 17.20
C GLN A 86 -8.11 -12.41 18.21
N LYS A 87 -7.85 -13.22 19.26
CA LYS A 87 -6.82 -12.90 20.26
C LYS A 87 -5.43 -12.75 19.64
N MET A 88 -5.06 -13.65 18.74
CA MET A 88 -3.77 -13.60 18.03
C MET A 88 -3.64 -12.32 17.22
N LEU A 89 -4.66 -11.98 16.42
CA LEU A 89 -4.66 -10.81 15.57
C LEU A 89 -4.69 -9.51 16.40
N TRP A 90 -5.47 -9.48 17.47
CA TRP A 90 -5.50 -8.37 18.41
C TRP A 90 -4.14 -8.16 19.09
N THR A 91 -3.49 -9.24 19.53
CA THR A 91 -2.16 -9.16 20.16
C THR A 91 -1.13 -8.60 19.17
N LYS A 92 -1.10 -9.10 17.92
CA LYS A 92 -0.21 -8.57 16.87
C LYS A 92 -0.46 -7.07 16.63
N SER A 93 -1.74 -6.66 16.55
CA SER A 93 -2.12 -5.26 16.38
C SER A 93 -1.68 -4.38 17.56
N ARG A 94 -1.83 -4.88 18.80
CA ARG A 94 -1.36 -4.16 20.00
C ARG A 94 0.16 -3.99 20.02
N LEU A 95 0.90 -5.00 19.62
CA LEU A 95 2.36 -4.93 19.55
C LEU A 95 2.82 -3.94 18.46
N ALA A 96 2.17 -3.94 17.30
CA ALA A 96 2.45 -2.97 16.24
C ALA A 96 2.19 -1.52 16.71
N MET A 97 1.08 -1.28 17.40
CA MET A 97 0.76 0.02 17.97
C MET A 97 1.80 0.47 19.01
N ARG A 98 2.19 -0.44 19.91
CA ARG A 98 3.19 -0.16 20.95
C ARG A 98 4.55 0.20 20.35
N GLU A 99 4.96 -0.47 19.26
CA GLU A 99 6.20 -0.11 18.55
C GLU A 99 6.11 1.25 17.84
N ALA A 100 4.93 1.62 17.33
CA ALA A 100 4.73 2.88 16.61
C ALA A 100 4.57 4.10 17.54
N GLU A 101 4.06 3.92 18.76
CA GLU A 101 3.74 4.99 19.71
C GLU A 101 4.93 5.95 19.96
N PRO A 102 6.17 5.51 20.30
CA PRO A 102 7.29 6.41 20.53
C PRO A 102 7.70 7.22 19.28
N ALA A 103 7.45 6.65 18.08
CA ALA A 103 7.72 7.36 16.84
C ALA A 103 6.66 8.44 16.57
N LEU A 104 5.38 8.15 16.81
CA LEU A 104 4.30 9.13 16.73
C LEU A 104 4.50 10.29 17.69
N GLN A 105 4.83 10.00 18.96
CA GLN A 105 5.12 11.01 19.97
C GLN A 105 6.26 11.93 19.52
N ALA A 106 7.34 11.35 19.03
CA ALA A 106 8.48 12.11 18.55
C ALA A 106 8.21 12.94 17.30
N MET A 107 7.32 12.46 16.42
CA MET A 107 6.88 13.27 15.28
C MET A 107 6.10 14.50 15.75
N VAL A 108 5.26 14.36 16.77
CA VAL A 108 4.54 15.50 17.38
C VAL A 108 5.52 16.49 18.00
N GLU A 109 6.49 16.01 18.77
CA GLU A 109 7.53 16.84 19.42
C GLU A 109 8.41 17.58 18.40
N ALA A 110 8.66 16.94 17.24
CA ALA A 110 9.41 17.55 16.13
C ALA A 110 8.57 18.50 15.27
N GLY A 111 7.30 18.76 15.62
CA GLY A 111 6.40 19.64 14.87
C GLY A 111 5.85 19.03 13.57
N ALA A 112 5.90 17.72 13.43
CA ALA A 112 5.36 16.97 12.28
C ALA A 112 4.23 16.01 12.69
N PRO A 113 3.12 16.51 13.28
CA PRO A 113 2.03 15.65 13.74
C PRO A 113 1.45 14.85 12.57
N GLY A 114 1.19 13.55 12.83
CA GLY A 114 0.61 12.63 11.84
C GLY A 114 -0.91 12.61 11.86
N MET A 115 -1.50 12.35 10.71
CA MET A 115 -2.90 11.95 10.58
C MET A 115 -2.94 10.45 10.34
N LEU A 116 -3.62 9.72 11.23
CA LEU A 116 -3.83 8.29 11.03
C LEU A 116 -4.90 8.06 9.97
N ILE A 117 -4.62 7.21 9.01
CA ILE A 117 -5.56 6.87 7.95
C ILE A 117 -5.87 5.38 7.95
N LYS A 118 -6.84 4.94 7.15
CA LYS A 118 -7.27 3.55 7.03
C LYS A 118 -7.65 2.91 8.39
N GLY A 119 -7.16 1.68 8.68
CA GLY A 119 -7.49 0.94 9.89
C GLY A 119 -7.08 1.63 11.19
N ALA A 120 -5.94 2.28 11.20
CA ALA A 120 -5.45 3.02 12.36
C ALA A 120 -6.37 4.20 12.74
N SER A 121 -6.95 4.89 11.75
CA SER A 121 -7.91 5.97 12.00
C SER A 121 -9.18 5.50 12.70
N ARG A 122 -9.68 4.31 12.34
CA ARG A 122 -10.87 3.73 13.00
C ARG A 122 -10.58 3.42 14.48
N ILE A 123 -9.39 2.91 14.78
CA ILE A 123 -8.98 2.61 16.18
C ILE A 123 -8.79 3.91 16.96
N ALA A 124 -8.22 4.96 16.36
CA ALA A 124 -8.05 6.26 17.01
C ALA A 124 -9.39 6.95 17.30
N VAL A 125 -10.40 6.78 16.44
CA VAL A 125 -11.77 7.29 16.69
C VAL A 125 -12.48 6.49 17.76
N ASN A 126 -12.27 5.17 17.80
CA ASN A 126 -12.89 4.29 18.78
C ASN A 126 -11.92 3.16 19.16
N ALA A 127 -11.27 3.30 20.31
CA ALA A 127 -10.28 2.33 20.81
C ALA A 127 -10.87 0.91 20.96
N ALA A 128 -12.16 0.77 21.27
CA ALA A 128 -12.84 -0.51 21.37
C ALA A 128 -12.87 -1.27 20.03
N ALA A 129 -12.84 -0.56 18.91
CA ALA A 129 -12.82 -1.16 17.57
C ALA A 129 -11.61 -2.06 17.33
N GLN A 130 -10.52 -1.91 18.09
CA GLN A 130 -9.30 -2.70 17.96
C GLN A 130 -9.53 -4.21 18.11
N ARG A 131 -10.58 -4.64 18.81
CA ARG A 131 -10.90 -6.06 18.95
C ARG A 131 -11.33 -6.71 17.64
N GLY A 132 -12.09 -5.97 16.84
CA GLY A 132 -12.61 -6.44 15.55
C GLY A 132 -11.90 -5.85 14.32
N ARG A 133 -11.07 -4.81 14.51
CA ARG A 133 -10.33 -4.17 13.43
C ARG A 133 -8.84 -4.37 13.62
N VAL A 134 -8.29 -5.21 12.79
CA VAL A 134 -6.85 -5.52 12.83
C VAL A 134 -6.07 -4.41 12.11
N ALA A 135 -5.10 -3.79 12.79
CA ALA A 135 -4.14 -2.87 12.21
C ALA A 135 -2.73 -3.43 12.45
N HIS A 136 -2.17 -4.09 11.44
CA HIS A 136 -0.78 -4.57 11.50
C HIS A 136 0.20 -3.51 11.04
N ASP A 137 -0.21 -2.67 10.09
CA ASP A 137 0.47 -1.50 9.58
C ASP A 137 -0.22 -0.23 10.11
N ILE A 138 0.58 0.70 10.55
CA ILE A 138 0.11 2.01 10.99
C ILE A 138 0.34 3.00 9.86
N ASP A 139 -0.74 3.31 9.13
CA ASP A 139 -0.70 4.28 8.04
C ASP A 139 -0.73 5.71 8.60
N ILE A 140 0.34 6.44 8.41
CA ILE A 140 0.51 7.81 8.90
C ILE A 140 0.63 8.76 7.70
N LEU A 141 -0.32 9.68 7.56
CA LEU A 141 -0.22 10.78 6.60
C LEU A 141 0.39 12.00 7.30
N VAL A 142 1.45 12.54 6.71
CA VAL A 142 2.03 13.83 7.12
C VAL A 142 1.84 14.87 6.04
N ARG A 143 1.85 16.15 6.42
CA ARG A 143 1.87 17.23 5.41
C ARG A 143 3.14 17.13 4.57
N PRO A 144 3.11 17.42 3.26
CA PRO A 144 4.29 17.30 2.41
C PRO A 144 5.52 18.05 2.95
N GLN A 145 5.34 19.23 3.54
CA GLN A 145 6.44 19.99 4.15
C GLN A 145 7.05 19.32 5.40
N HIS A 146 6.32 18.40 6.05
CA HIS A 146 6.79 17.67 7.23
C HIS A 146 7.38 16.29 6.88
N MET A 147 7.33 15.89 5.59
CA MET A 147 7.78 14.54 5.18
C MET A 147 9.25 14.28 5.52
N GLN A 148 10.13 15.31 5.37
CA GLN A 148 11.53 15.19 5.71
C GLN A 148 11.72 14.98 7.23
N ILE A 149 11.01 15.76 8.04
CA ILE A 149 11.07 15.67 9.52
C ILE A 149 10.62 14.27 9.97
N ALA A 150 9.47 13.80 9.47
CA ALA A 150 8.94 12.49 9.82
C ALA A 150 9.88 11.34 9.38
N PHE A 151 10.48 11.46 8.20
CA PHE A 151 11.48 10.51 7.72
C PHE A 151 12.69 10.45 8.67
N ASP A 152 13.24 11.60 9.06
CA ASP A 152 14.41 11.69 9.93
C ASP A 152 14.10 11.16 11.33
N VAL A 153 12.94 11.51 11.90
CA VAL A 153 12.46 10.99 13.20
C VAL A 153 12.40 9.47 13.21
N LEU A 154 11.86 8.85 12.15
CA LEU A 154 11.80 7.40 12.05
C LEU A 154 13.20 6.78 11.94
N ARG A 155 14.09 7.37 11.15
CA ARG A 155 15.47 6.87 11.00
C ARG A 155 16.27 6.98 12.29
N ASP A 156 16.16 8.08 13.02
CA ASP A 156 16.85 8.31 14.29
C ASP A 156 16.38 7.37 15.40
N ARG A 157 15.22 6.74 15.22
CA ARG A 157 14.65 5.71 16.11
C ARG A 157 14.78 4.29 15.60
N ASP A 158 15.76 4.05 14.73
CA ASP A 158 16.11 2.72 14.20
C ASP A 158 15.02 2.05 13.35
N TRP A 159 14.05 2.81 12.82
CA TRP A 159 13.12 2.27 11.84
C TRP A 159 13.83 2.01 10.52
N GLN A 160 13.77 0.77 10.06
CA GLN A 160 14.39 0.34 8.81
C GLN A 160 13.46 0.59 7.62
N ILE A 161 14.04 0.98 6.49
CA ILE A 161 13.27 1.22 5.27
C ILE A 161 13.02 -0.11 4.56
N ALA A 162 11.74 -0.39 4.28
CA ALA A 162 11.31 -1.63 3.65
C ALA A 162 11.83 -1.86 2.23
N SER A 163 12.20 -0.80 1.53
CA SER A 163 12.54 -0.88 0.09
C SER A 163 13.95 -1.41 -0.17
N GLY A 164 14.80 -1.55 0.85
CA GLY A 164 16.23 -1.86 0.66
C GLY A 164 16.99 -0.77 -0.11
N VAL A 165 16.39 0.39 -0.30
CA VAL A 165 16.99 1.55 -0.96
C VAL A 165 17.81 2.33 0.06
N SER A 166 18.93 2.90 -0.37
CA SER A 166 19.75 3.78 0.47
C SER A 166 18.91 4.92 1.06
N PRO A 167 19.00 5.17 2.39
CA PRO A 167 18.32 6.30 3.01
C PRO A 167 18.71 7.65 2.39
N ALA A 168 19.96 7.81 1.99
CA ALA A 168 20.44 9.00 1.31
C ALA A 168 19.74 9.23 -0.03
N TYR A 169 19.59 8.18 -0.83
CA TYR A 169 18.82 8.25 -2.08
C TYR A 169 17.34 8.58 -1.83
N LEU A 170 16.69 7.93 -0.87
CA LEU A 170 15.28 8.21 -0.57
C LEU A 170 15.09 9.64 -0.10
N ARG A 171 16.02 10.19 0.68
CA ARG A 171 15.97 11.58 1.13
C ARG A 171 15.90 12.56 -0.05
N THR A 172 16.60 12.30 -1.15
CA THR A 172 16.53 13.13 -2.37
C THR A 172 15.22 12.97 -3.14
N ARG A 173 14.45 11.91 -2.87
CA ARG A 173 13.22 11.56 -3.59
C ARG A 173 11.96 11.80 -2.75
N LEU A 174 12.08 12.21 -1.49
CA LEU A 174 10.94 12.36 -0.58
C LEU A 174 9.80 13.16 -1.19
N ALA A 175 10.08 14.29 -1.81
CA ALA A 175 9.06 15.14 -2.44
C ALA A 175 8.28 14.46 -3.57
N SER A 176 8.82 13.41 -4.20
CA SER A 176 8.18 12.68 -5.31
C SER A 176 7.54 11.36 -4.90
N LEU A 177 7.76 10.89 -3.68
CA LEU A 177 7.19 9.65 -3.18
C LEU A 177 5.77 9.89 -2.66
N ARG A 178 4.87 8.95 -2.88
CA ARG A 178 3.55 8.95 -2.23
C ARG A 178 3.65 8.50 -0.79
N SER A 179 4.30 7.39 -0.58
CA SER A 179 4.48 6.76 0.72
C SER A 179 5.71 5.86 0.73
N MET A 180 6.12 5.49 1.91
CA MET A 180 7.18 4.51 2.14
C MET A 180 6.93 3.73 3.41
N ASN A 181 7.29 2.44 3.40
CA ASN A 181 7.15 1.57 4.54
C ASN A 181 8.43 1.52 5.37
N PHE A 182 8.25 1.52 6.67
CA PHE A 182 9.28 1.35 7.67
C PHE A 182 8.95 0.16 8.57
N PHE A 183 9.99 -0.56 9.00
CA PHE A 183 9.87 -1.69 9.91
C PHE A 183 10.78 -1.51 11.11
N LYS A 184 10.31 -1.99 12.28
CA LYS A 184 11.11 -2.06 13.49
C LYS A 184 10.77 -3.33 14.28
N GLY A 185 11.81 -4.06 14.70
CA GLY A 185 11.61 -5.33 15.40
C GLY A 185 10.76 -6.32 14.61
N ASN A 186 9.96 -7.09 15.33
CA ASN A 186 9.09 -8.12 14.73
C ASN A 186 7.66 -7.62 14.43
N PHE A 187 7.27 -6.47 14.95
CA PHE A 187 5.87 -6.01 14.89
C PHE A 187 5.71 -4.59 14.38
N GLY A 188 6.76 -3.77 14.42
CA GLY A 188 6.68 -2.39 13.94
C GLY A 188 6.57 -2.34 12.43
N ASP A 189 5.44 -1.81 11.93
CA ASP A 189 5.18 -1.55 10.51
C ASP A 189 4.47 -0.20 10.39
N ILE A 190 5.16 0.79 9.82
CA ILE A 190 4.63 2.12 9.54
C ILE A 190 4.67 2.35 8.02
N ASP A 191 3.51 2.67 7.45
CA ASP A 191 3.42 3.21 6.09
C ASP A 191 3.28 4.74 6.17
N LEU A 192 4.41 5.43 5.98
CA LEU A 192 4.48 6.88 6.04
C LEU A 192 4.05 7.46 4.69
N HIS A 193 2.96 8.23 4.68
CA HIS A 193 2.37 8.86 3.51
C HIS A 193 2.57 10.38 3.55
N GLN A 194 2.82 11.00 2.40
CA GLN A 194 2.62 12.43 2.23
C GLN A 194 1.42 12.73 1.31
N LEU A 195 0.91 11.72 0.62
CA LEU A 195 -0.23 11.81 -0.27
C LEU A 195 -1.27 10.76 0.15
N ALA A 196 -2.46 11.23 0.49
CA ALA A 196 -3.55 10.37 0.95
C ALA A 196 -4.09 9.47 -0.18
N TYR A 197 -4.17 9.99 -1.40
CA TYR A 197 -4.69 9.31 -2.57
C TYR A 197 -3.58 8.94 -3.57
N ASP A 198 -3.90 8.12 -4.55
CA ASP A 198 -2.98 7.78 -5.63
C ASP A 198 -2.65 9.03 -6.49
N GLY A 199 -1.37 9.24 -6.82
CA GLY A 199 -0.87 10.41 -7.52
C GLY A 199 -1.50 10.70 -8.89
N SER A 200 -2.23 9.75 -9.49
CA SER A 200 -3.04 9.99 -10.70
C SER A 200 -4.33 10.78 -10.41
N GLN A 201 -4.69 10.91 -9.14
CA GLN A 201 -5.95 11.47 -8.66
C GLN A 201 -5.75 12.76 -7.85
N GLN A 202 -4.56 13.39 -7.94
CA GLN A 202 -4.17 14.46 -7.05
C GLN A 202 -3.98 15.82 -7.70
N SER A 203 -4.46 16.86 -6.99
CA SER A 203 -3.87 18.19 -6.97
C SER A 203 -3.34 18.49 -5.56
N ALA A 204 -2.35 19.37 -5.42
CA ALA A 204 -1.81 19.78 -4.12
C ALA A 204 -2.88 20.43 -3.21
N GLU A 205 -3.85 21.14 -3.81
CA GLU A 205 -4.97 21.79 -3.11
C GLU A 205 -5.92 20.79 -2.44
N ASP A 206 -6.12 19.64 -3.09
CA ASP A 206 -7.03 18.62 -2.59
C ASP A 206 -6.50 17.97 -1.30
N ASP A 207 -5.18 17.81 -1.15
CA ASP A 207 -4.61 17.26 0.09
C ASP A 207 -4.67 18.26 1.24
N LEU A 208 -4.62 19.57 0.96
CA LEU A 208 -4.89 20.58 1.95
C LEU A 208 -6.34 20.52 2.46
N ALA A 209 -7.28 20.11 1.62
CA ALA A 209 -8.68 19.98 2.03
C ALA A 209 -8.89 18.87 3.09
N ILE A 210 -8.19 17.73 2.98
CA ILE A 210 -8.27 16.67 3.99
C ILE A 210 -7.74 17.15 5.35
N TRP A 211 -6.66 17.96 5.35
CA TRP A 211 -6.10 18.52 6.56
C TRP A 211 -6.99 19.61 7.18
N ARG A 212 -7.72 20.37 6.37
CA ARG A 212 -8.70 21.37 6.88
C ARG A 212 -9.89 20.72 7.60
N ARG A 213 -10.26 19.51 7.20
CA ARG A 213 -11.35 18.72 7.80
C ARG A 213 -10.85 17.70 8.84
N ALA A 214 -9.54 17.70 9.13
CA ALA A 214 -8.96 16.79 10.10
C ALA A 214 -9.55 16.98 11.49
N ILE A 215 -9.80 15.87 12.17
CA ILE A 215 -10.35 15.83 13.52
C ILE A 215 -9.23 15.42 14.48
N PRO A 216 -9.03 16.16 15.60
CA PRO A 216 -8.12 15.71 16.65
C PRO A 216 -8.59 14.38 17.25
N ALA A 217 -7.68 13.48 17.53
CA ALA A 217 -7.93 12.19 18.16
C ALA A 217 -6.73 11.78 19.02
N GLU A 218 -6.90 10.68 19.75
CA GLU A 218 -5.84 10.09 20.54
C GLU A 218 -5.57 8.65 20.08
N PHE A 219 -4.31 8.27 19.99
CA PHE A 219 -3.91 6.92 19.64
C PHE A 219 -2.78 6.45 20.59
N SER A 220 -3.10 5.50 21.44
CA SER A 220 -2.17 5.00 22.47
C SER A 220 -1.57 6.10 23.35
N GLY A 221 -2.36 7.09 23.76
CA GLY A 221 -1.91 8.22 24.57
C GLY A 221 -1.23 9.36 23.80
N VAL A 222 -1.07 9.23 22.48
CA VAL A 222 -0.46 10.27 21.63
C VAL A 222 -1.54 11.05 20.89
N GLY A 223 -1.44 12.39 20.93
CA GLY A 223 -2.31 13.27 20.14
C GLY A 223 -2.00 13.16 18.66
N VAL A 224 -3.01 12.80 17.87
CA VAL A 224 -2.93 12.62 16.43
C VAL A 224 -4.11 13.31 15.75
N PHE A 225 -4.12 13.28 14.42
CA PHE A 225 -5.29 13.63 13.63
C PHE A 225 -5.90 12.39 12.99
N VAL A 226 -7.18 12.46 12.66
CA VAL A 226 -7.87 11.50 11.79
C VAL A 226 -8.65 12.25 10.72
N PRO A 227 -8.90 11.67 9.54
CA PRO A 227 -9.75 12.28 8.52
C PRO A 227 -11.20 12.41 9.01
N SER A 228 -11.94 13.38 8.47
CA SER A 228 -13.39 13.49 8.68
C SER A 228 -14.12 12.20 8.26
N PRO A 229 -15.35 11.94 8.72
CA PRO A 229 -16.12 10.78 8.28
C PRO A 229 -16.24 10.68 6.75
N ALA A 230 -16.50 11.80 6.07
CA ALA A 230 -16.55 11.89 4.62
C ALA A 230 -15.23 11.45 3.95
N ASP A 231 -14.11 11.96 4.48
CA ASP A 231 -12.78 11.59 3.97
C ASP A 231 -12.41 10.13 4.30
N ARG A 232 -12.82 9.60 5.47
CA ARG A 232 -12.61 8.17 5.81
C ARG A 232 -13.33 7.24 4.84
N ILE A 233 -14.59 7.55 4.49
CA ILE A 233 -15.35 6.79 3.49
C ILE A 233 -14.63 6.86 2.13
N ALA A 234 -14.27 8.06 1.68
CA ALA A 234 -13.60 8.26 0.40
C ALA A 234 -12.23 7.55 0.33
N LEU A 235 -11.43 7.62 1.39
CA LEU A 235 -10.12 6.93 1.48
C LEU A 235 -10.26 5.41 1.49
N ALA A 236 -11.24 4.88 2.22
CA ALA A 236 -11.52 3.45 2.24
C ALA A 236 -11.90 2.95 0.84
N ILE A 237 -12.78 3.68 0.14
CA ILE A 237 -13.18 3.37 -1.25
C ILE A 237 -11.98 3.49 -2.21
N ALA A 238 -11.18 4.54 -2.11
CA ALA A 238 -10.03 4.75 -2.99
C ALA A 238 -8.99 3.63 -2.84
N HIS A 239 -8.70 3.26 -1.59
CA HIS A 239 -7.74 2.20 -1.30
C HIS A 239 -8.30 0.81 -1.57
N GLY A 240 -9.42 0.46 -0.95
CA GLY A 240 -10.03 -0.86 -1.05
C GLY A 240 -10.70 -1.11 -2.39
N GLY A 241 -11.48 -0.15 -2.88
CA GLY A 241 -12.25 -0.26 -4.11
C GLY A 241 -11.44 -0.27 -5.40
N LEU A 242 -10.21 0.26 -5.43
CA LEU A 242 -9.41 0.36 -6.64
C LEU A 242 -8.05 -0.32 -6.56
N ASP A 243 -7.36 -0.22 -5.44
CA ASP A 243 -5.96 -0.67 -5.34
C ASP A 243 -5.78 -2.05 -4.69
N ALA A 244 -6.39 -2.24 -3.53
CA ALA A 244 -6.04 -3.36 -2.67
C ALA A 244 -7.06 -4.48 -2.65
N HIS A 245 -8.03 -4.54 -3.51
CA HIS A 245 -9.15 -5.50 -3.54
C HIS A 245 -8.86 -6.94 -3.10
N THR A 246 -7.92 -7.08 -2.19
CA THR A 246 -7.54 -8.33 -1.57
C THR A 246 -8.18 -8.48 -0.21
N HIS A 247 -8.56 -7.36 0.43
CA HIS A 247 -9.24 -7.33 1.72
C HIS A 247 -10.56 -6.58 1.56
N SER A 248 -11.61 -7.04 2.19
CA SER A 248 -12.92 -6.37 2.15
C SER A 248 -13.31 -5.73 3.48
N ASP A 249 -12.42 -5.73 4.46
CA ASP A 249 -12.60 -5.03 5.74
C ASP A 249 -12.69 -3.49 5.57
N TRP A 250 -12.25 -2.94 4.44
CA TRP A 250 -12.48 -1.55 4.07
C TRP A 250 -13.99 -1.22 3.89
N LEU A 251 -14.81 -2.19 3.47
CA LEU A 251 -16.28 -2.04 3.44
C LEU A 251 -16.85 -1.93 4.85
N VAL A 252 -16.25 -2.64 5.82
CA VAL A 252 -16.60 -2.48 7.25
C VAL A 252 -16.20 -1.09 7.74
N ASP A 253 -15.03 -0.58 7.35
CA ASP A 253 -14.61 0.78 7.70
C ASP A 253 -15.57 1.84 7.12
N CYS A 254 -16.02 1.66 5.86
CA CYS A 254 -17.05 2.51 5.25
C CYS A 254 -18.36 2.47 6.04
N ALA A 255 -18.88 1.26 6.32
CA ALA A 255 -20.13 1.07 7.03
C ALA A 255 -20.12 1.73 8.41
N VAL A 256 -19.03 1.55 9.16
CA VAL A 256 -18.87 2.19 10.49
C VAL A 256 -18.81 3.71 10.39
N ALA A 257 -18.13 4.26 9.38
CA ALA A 257 -18.06 5.70 9.18
C ALA A 257 -19.42 6.30 8.78
N ILE A 258 -20.25 5.55 8.04
CA ILE A 258 -21.62 5.94 7.67
C ILE A 258 -22.56 5.87 8.88
N HIS A 259 -22.47 4.81 9.69
CA HIS A 259 -23.29 4.65 10.88
C HIS A 259 -23.06 5.73 11.95
N GLY A 260 -21.87 6.34 11.98
CA GLY A 260 -21.60 7.48 12.87
C GLY A 260 -22.51 8.69 12.64
N GLY A 261 -23.16 8.76 11.49
CA GLY A 261 -24.20 9.77 11.18
C GLY A 261 -23.68 11.16 10.83
N ASP A 262 -22.39 11.43 11.05
CA ASP A 262 -21.78 12.76 10.95
C ASP A 262 -21.06 13.01 9.60
N ALA A 263 -21.35 12.19 8.59
CA ALA A 263 -20.71 12.32 7.29
C ALA A 263 -21.25 13.53 6.53
N ASP A 264 -20.37 14.49 6.23
CA ASP A 264 -20.65 15.58 5.28
C ASP A 264 -20.66 14.98 3.85
N TRP A 265 -21.85 14.68 3.37
CA TRP A 265 -22.05 14.05 2.07
C TRP A 265 -21.73 14.96 0.89
N ASP A 266 -21.82 16.27 1.04
CA ASP A 266 -21.43 17.21 0.00
C ASP A 266 -19.91 17.23 -0.15
N ALA A 267 -19.17 17.26 0.96
CA ALA A 267 -17.72 17.10 0.95
C ALA A 267 -17.30 15.73 0.38
N PHE A 268 -18.03 14.65 0.72
CA PHE A 268 -17.77 13.32 0.14
C PHE A 268 -17.95 13.30 -1.38
N LEU A 269 -19.06 13.83 -1.90
CA LEU A 269 -19.36 13.86 -3.33
C LEU A 269 -18.34 14.70 -4.11
N ASP A 270 -17.90 15.82 -3.52
CA ASP A 270 -16.86 16.66 -4.07
C ASP A 270 -15.50 15.89 -4.20
N VAL A 271 -15.11 15.18 -3.13
CA VAL A 271 -13.91 14.31 -3.17
C VAL A 271 -14.06 13.21 -4.21
N VAL A 272 -15.21 12.53 -4.27
CA VAL A 272 -15.49 11.47 -5.24
C VAL A 272 -15.37 11.97 -6.68
N ALA A 273 -15.92 13.14 -6.97
CA ALA A 273 -15.87 13.74 -8.30
C ALA A 273 -14.45 14.12 -8.70
N ARG A 274 -13.75 14.86 -7.84
CA ARG A 274 -12.38 15.35 -8.12
C ARG A 274 -11.36 14.22 -8.21
N ARG A 275 -11.51 13.15 -7.41
CA ARG A 275 -10.59 12.02 -7.36
C ARG A 275 -10.91 10.91 -8.36
N GLY A 276 -11.98 11.05 -9.15
CA GLY A 276 -12.41 10.02 -10.11
C GLY A 276 -12.81 8.70 -9.45
N LEU A 277 -13.41 8.79 -8.25
CA LEU A 277 -13.83 7.63 -7.45
C LEU A 277 -15.28 7.21 -7.72
N ALA A 278 -16.01 7.90 -8.59
CA ALA A 278 -17.46 7.78 -8.74
C ALA A 278 -17.93 6.33 -8.95
N VAL A 279 -17.26 5.57 -9.82
CA VAL A 279 -17.61 4.17 -10.09
C VAL A 279 -17.36 3.28 -8.87
N ALA A 280 -16.22 3.43 -8.22
CA ALA A 280 -15.90 2.66 -7.01
C ALA A 280 -16.84 3.01 -5.86
N ALA A 281 -17.21 4.29 -5.72
CA ALA A 281 -18.20 4.76 -4.75
C ALA A 281 -19.59 4.20 -5.06
N ALA A 282 -20.04 4.23 -6.32
CA ALA A 282 -21.31 3.65 -6.72
C ALA A 282 -21.39 2.14 -6.41
N VAL A 283 -20.30 1.37 -6.68
CA VAL A 283 -20.22 -0.06 -6.35
C VAL A 283 -20.29 -0.28 -4.84
N ALA A 284 -19.48 0.43 -4.06
CA ALA A 284 -19.39 0.23 -2.62
C ALA A 284 -20.67 0.65 -1.91
N LEU A 285 -21.16 1.87 -2.17
CA LEU A 285 -22.34 2.40 -1.50
C LEU A 285 -23.62 1.66 -1.90
N SER A 286 -23.74 1.24 -3.16
CA SER A 286 -24.90 0.43 -3.57
C SER A 286 -24.89 -0.96 -2.92
N TYR A 287 -23.76 -1.61 -2.78
CA TYR A 287 -23.64 -2.87 -2.04
C TYR A 287 -24.05 -2.67 -0.56
N LEU A 288 -23.47 -1.67 0.08
CA LEU A 288 -23.76 -1.38 1.49
C LEU A 288 -25.24 -1.02 1.71
N ALA A 289 -25.83 -0.23 0.82
CA ALA A 289 -27.24 0.17 0.95
C ALA A 289 -28.20 -0.96 0.61
N LEU A 290 -28.01 -1.65 -0.52
CA LEU A 290 -29.04 -2.56 -1.07
C LEU A 290 -28.88 -4.01 -0.61
N GLU A 291 -27.65 -4.46 -0.33
CA GLU A 291 -27.39 -5.85 0.12
C GLU A 291 -27.22 -5.97 1.63
N ILE A 292 -26.70 -4.92 2.26
CA ILE A 292 -26.44 -4.91 3.71
C ILE A 292 -27.49 -4.11 4.49
N GLY A 293 -28.06 -3.06 3.91
CA GLY A 293 -29.03 -2.20 4.57
C GLY A 293 -28.41 -1.06 5.38
N ILE A 294 -27.17 -0.65 5.03
CA ILE A 294 -26.52 0.52 5.64
C ILE A 294 -27.24 1.80 5.18
N PRO A 295 -27.52 2.78 6.07
CA PRO A 295 -28.33 3.95 5.76
C PRO A 295 -27.58 4.99 4.92
N VAL A 296 -27.31 4.68 3.65
CA VAL A 296 -26.77 5.62 2.69
C VAL A 296 -27.91 6.50 2.16
N PRO A 297 -27.81 7.84 2.19
CA PRO A 297 -28.87 8.70 1.64
C PRO A 297 -29.10 8.42 0.15
N GLU A 298 -30.36 8.31 -0.26
CA GLU A 298 -30.74 8.00 -1.64
C GLU A 298 -30.17 9.01 -2.63
N ALA A 299 -30.15 10.29 -2.28
CA ALA A 299 -29.59 11.35 -3.09
C ALA A 299 -28.07 11.18 -3.34
N VAL A 300 -27.33 10.70 -2.33
CA VAL A 300 -25.88 10.42 -2.44
C VAL A 300 -25.64 9.24 -3.37
N LEU A 301 -26.41 8.16 -3.21
CA LEU A 301 -26.30 7.00 -4.07
C LEU A 301 -26.65 7.36 -5.53
N ALA A 302 -27.71 8.12 -5.75
CA ALA A 302 -28.10 8.61 -7.08
C ALA A 302 -27.01 9.49 -7.70
N SER A 303 -26.40 10.38 -6.91
CA SER A 303 -25.32 11.26 -7.36
C SER A 303 -24.06 10.47 -7.73
N THR A 304 -23.65 9.48 -6.94
CA THR A 304 -22.47 8.64 -7.25
C THR A 304 -22.68 7.79 -8.50
N VAL A 305 -23.88 7.22 -8.68
CA VAL A 305 -24.27 6.48 -9.88
C VAL A 305 -24.25 7.40 -11.11
N GLY A 306 -24.87 8.59 -11.02
CA GLY A 306 -24.90 9.57 -12.10
C GLY A 306 -23.52 10.08 -12.50
N LEU A 307 -22.62 10.30 -11.53
CA LEU A 307 -21.22 10.63 -11.78
C LEU A 307 -20.47 9.47 -12.45
N GLY A 308 -20.70 8.23 -12.00
CA GLY A 308 -20.10 7.03 -12.56
C GLY A 308 -20.56 6.77 -13.99
N ASP A 309 -21.82 6.99 -14.31
CA ASP A 309 -22.36 6.80 -15.67
C ASP A 309 -21.77 7.80 -16.66
N ARG A 310 -21.42 9.00 -16.22
CA ARG A 310 -20.73 10.02 -17.03
C ARG A 310 -19.27 9.70 -17.31
N ALA A 311 -18.69 8.71 -16.65
CA ALA A 311 -17.28 8.34 -16.86
C ALA A 311 -16.99 7.66 -18.22
N GLY A 312 -18.00 7.40 -19.05
CA GLY A 312 -17.85 6.86 -20.41
C GLY A 312 -17.11 5.51 -20.43
N LEU A 313 -16.17 5.33 -21.36
CA LEU A 313 -15.39 4.10 -21.48
C LEU A 313 -14.55 3.78 -20.23
N SER A 314 -14.15 4.80 -19.44
CA SER A 314 -13.42 4.56 -18.20
C SER A 314 -14.26 3.88 -17.12
N ARG A 315 -15.60 3.97 -17.21
CA ARG A 315 -16.54 3.25 -16.37
C ARG A 315 -16.33 1.73 -16.43
N LEU A 316 -16.20 1.18 -17.64
CA LEU A 316 -15.99 -0.26 -17.84
C LEU A 316 -14.73 -0.76 -17.13
N SER A 317 -13.63 -0.03 -17.32
CA SER A 317 -12.37 -0.33 -16.64
C SER A 317 -12.49 -0.22 -15.12
N SER A 318 -13.21 0.77 -14.61
CA SER A 318 -13.39 0.98 -13.18
C SER A 318 -14.31 -0.08 -12.55
N VAL A 319 -15.38 -0.47 -13.22
CA VAL A 319 -16.24 -1.59 -12.80
C VAL A 319 -15.44 -2.89 -12.72
N LEU A 320 -14.61 -3.20 -13.74
CA LEU A 320 -13.71 -4.35 -13.69
C LEU A 320 -12.72 -4.29 -12.51
N GLN A 321 -12.20 -3.11 -12.21
CA GLN A 321 -11.26 -2.94 -11.10
C GLN A 321 -11.94 -3.02 -9.72
N ALA A 322 -13.20 -2.60 -9.63
CA ALA A 322 -13.96 -2.60 -8.39
C ALA A 322 -14.41 -4.00 -7.92
N LYS A 323 -14.41 -5.02 -8.78
CA LYS A 323 -14.78 -6.38 -8.38
C LYS A 323 -13.70 -7.04 -7.50
N PRO A 324 -14.08 -7.72 -6.39
CA PRO A 324 -13.14 -8.44 -5.55
C PRO A 324 -12.33 -9.48 -6.33
N ARG A 325 -11.03 -9.61 -6.01
CA ARG A 325 -10.14 -10.54 -6.75
C ARG A 325 -10.50 -12.00 -6.58
N THR A 326 -11.09 -12.36 -5.47
CA THR A 326 -11.56 -13.72 -5.18
C THR A 326 -12.67 -14.18 -6.13
N ASP A 327 -13.40 -13.23 -6.70
CA ASP A 327 -14.57 -13.47 -7.54
C ASP A 327 -14.24 -13.46 -9.05
N PHE A 328 -12.94 -13.47 -9.38
CA PHE A 328 -12.46 -13.37 -10.75
C PHE A 328 -11.91 -14.70 -11.27
N GLY A 329 -12.29 -15.05 -12.49
CA GLY A 329 -11.68 -16.12 -13.26
C GLY A 329 -11.44 -15.74 -14.74
N GLY A 330 -10.53 -16.42 -15.39
CA GLY A 330 -10.33 -16.39 -16.84
C GLY A 330 -10.04 -15.02 -17.45
N LEU A 331 -10.77 -14.66 -18.52
CA LEU A 331 -10.59 -13.43 -19.31
C LEU A 331 -10.80 -12.15 -18.50
N ALA A 332 -11.68 -12.16 -17.49
CA ALA A 332 -11.92 -11.00 -16.63
C ALA A 332 -10.68 -10.64 -15.82
N TRP A 333 -9.91 -11.62 -15.36
CA TRP A 333 -8.64 -11.41 -14.66
C TRP A 333 -7.59 -10.74 -15.57
N LEU A 334 -7.48 -11.19 -16.83
CA LEU A 334 -6.56 -10.61 -17.82
C LEU A 334 -6.96 -9.16 -18.15
N SER A 335 -8.24 -8.88 -18.35
CA SER A 335 -8.77 -7.54 -18.64
C SER A 335 -8.47 -6.57 -17.52
N ARG A 336 -8.64 -7.01 -16.26
CA ARG A 336 -8.27 -6.21 -15.09
C ARG A 336 -6.77 -5.94 -15.01
N GLY A 337 -5.94 -6.94 -15.27
CA GLY A 337 -4.48 -6.80 -15.32
C GLY A 337 -4.06 -5.74 -16.34
N PHE A 338 -4.68 -5.76 -17.53
CA PHE A 338 -4.45 -4.78 -18.59
C PHE A 338 -4.89 -3.37 -18.18
N ALA A 339 -6.10 -3.22 -17.62
CA ALA A 339 -6.62 -1.94 -17.13
C ALA A 339 -5.70 -1.34 -16.04
N LYS A 340 -5.21 -2.18 -15.11
CA LYS A 340 -4.24 -1.77 -14.10
C LYS A 340 -2.92 -1.31 -14.72
N GLN A 341 -2.41 -2.02 -15.74
CA GLN A 341 -1.16 -1.64 -16.42
C GLN A 341 -1.30 -0.31 -17.16
N LEU A 342 -2.44 -0.06 -17.82
CA LEU A 342 -2.71 1.24 -18.48
C LEU A 342 -2.73 2.38 -17.45
N ARG A 343 -3.37 2.18 -16.30
CA ARG A 343 -3.40 3.16 -15.21
C ARG A 343 -1.98 3.45 -14.70
N LEU A 344 -1.19 2.41 -14.46
CA LEU A 344 0.20 2.56 -13.99
C LEU A 344 1.09 3.26 -15.02
N LYS A 345 0.92 3.00 -16.33
CA LYS A 345 1.67 3.70 -17.38
C LYS A 345 1.33 5.20 -17.43
N ARG A 346 0.06 5.56 -17.29
CA ARG A 346 -0.37 6.97 -17.22
C ARG A 346 0.23 7.66 -15.99
N LYS A 347 0.28 6.96 -14.85
CA LYS A 347 0.90 7.44 -13.63
C LYS A 347 2.41 7.67 -13.79
N SER A 348 3.14 6.69 -14.34
CA SER A 348 4.59 6.80 -14.54
C SER A 348 4.97 7.94 -15.50
N GLY A 349 4.14 8.22 -16.52
CA GLY A 349 4.33 9.34 -17.40
C GLY A 349 4.22 10.70 -16.69
N ARG A 350 3.23 10.85 -15.80
CA ARG A 350 3.06 12.08 -15.01
C ARG A 350 4.16 12.28 -13.96
N LEU A 351 4.60 11.20 -13.31
CA LEU A 351 5.72 11.26 -12.36
C LEU A 351 7.04 11.63 -13.04
N ARG A 352 7.27 11.17 -14.29
CA ARG A 352 8.45 11.56 -15.07
C ARG A 352 8.47 13.04 -15.43
N GLN A 353 7.32 13.66 -15.64
CA GLN A 353 7.22 15.10 -15.90
C GLN A 353 7.45 15.96 -14.65
N ALA A 354 7.25 15.40 -13.46
CA ALA A 354 7.47 16.08 -12.18
C ALA A 354 8.86 15.81 -11.58
N GLU A 355 9.69 14.99 -12.22
CA GLU A 355 11.07 14.78 -11.77
C GLU A 355 11.88 16.05 -12.12
N PRO A 356 12.40 16.79 -11.12
CA PRO A 356 13.40 17.81 -11.44
C PRO A 356 14.62 17.14 -12.05
N ASP A 357 15.25 17.78 -13.01
CA ASP A 357 16.57 17.37 -13.52
C ASP A 357 17.53 17.27 -12.33
N VAL A 358 17.79 16.05 -11.93
CA VAL A 358 18.66 15.80 -10.77
C VAL A 358 20.11 15.90 -11.26
N VAL A 359 20.70 17.04 -11.02
CA VAL A 359 22.13 17.25 -11.24
C VAL A 359 22.90 16.52 -10.13
N TRP A 360 23.61 15.49 -10.52
CA TRP A 360 24.48 14.75 -9.61
C TRP A 360 25.68 15.63 -9.16
N ARG A 361 25.90 15.77 -7.85
CA ARG A 361 27.07 16.43 -7.27
C ARG A 361 27.84 15.43 -6.41
N GLY A 362 28.95 14.93 -6.93
CA GLY A 362 29.81 13.99 -6.24
C GLY A 362 30.53 14.58 -5.03
N ARG A 363 30.63 13.81 -3.96
CA ARG A 363 31.52 14.09 -2.80
C ARG A 363 32.65 13.06 -2.76
N ARG A 364 33.90 13.53 -2.58
CA ARG A 364 35.08 12.65 -2.44
C ARG A 364 34.92 11.75 -1.22
N VAL A 365 35.06 10.45 -1.41
CA VAL A 365 35.36 9.49 -0.34
C VAL A 365 36.69 8.83 -0.66
N ALA A 366 37.68 9.08 0.19
CA ALA A 366 39.00 8.46 0.04
C ALA A 366 38.95 6.99 0.51
N GLY A 367 39.30 6.07 -0.38
CA GLY A 367 39.49 4.65 -0.01
C GLY A 367 39.69 3.77 -1.22
N ARG A 368 40.90 3.28 -1.44
CA ARG A 368 41.20 2.21 -2.40
C ARG A 368 40.56 0.91 -1.93
N ALA A 369 39.53 0.44 -2.58
CA ALA A 369 38.97 -0.89 -2.35
C ALA A 369 39.97 -1.95 -2.86
N LYS A 370 40.69 -2.61 -1.97
CA LYS A 370 41.39 -3.86 -2.27
C LYS A 370 40.34 -4.95 -2.50
N THR A 371 40.30 -5.51 -3.69
CA THR A 371 39.43 -6.61 -4.11
C THR A 371 39.82 -7.92 -3.44
N LYS A 372 39.41 -8.13 -2.19
CA LYS A 372 39.19 -9.48 -1.67
C LYS A 372 37.77 -9.92 -2.00
N PRO A 373 37.53 -11.22 -2.28
CA PRO A 373 36.18 -11.70 -2.46
C PRO A 373 35.36 -11.33 -1.24
N SER A 374 34.44 -10.37 -1.40
CA SER A 374 33.59 -9.88 -0.35
C SER A 374 32.51 -10.91 -0.04
N PRO A 375 32.10 -11.10 1.21
CA PRO A 375 30.90 -11.89 1.50
C PRO A 375 29.69 -11.28 0.81
N PHE A 376 28.57 -12.03 0.73
CA PHE A 376 27.33 -11.49 0.20
C PHE A 376 26.90 -10.24 0.98
N VAL A 377 26.66 -9.15 0.25
CA VAL A 377 26.26 -7.85 0.79
C VAL A 377 25.02 -7.34 0.09
N LEU A 378 24.28 -6.45 0.73
CA LEU A 378 23.09 -5.83 0.13
C LEU A 378 23.45 -4.64 -0.77
N SER A 379 24.59 -3.98 -0.49
CA SER A 379 25.12 -2.88 -1.29
C SER A 379 26.66 -2.93 -1.32
N GLN A 380 27.26 -2.47 -2.39
CA GLN A 380 28.70 -2.42 -2.56
C GLN A 380 29.14 -1.10 -3.18
N ALA A 381 30.16 -0.48 -2.59
CA ALA A 381 30.78 0.70 -3.16
C ALA A 381 31.78 0.31 -4.27
N ILE A 382 31.75 1.04 -5.39
CA ILE A 382 32.71 0.93 -6.48
C ILE A 382 33.33 2.30 -6.78
N ALA A 383 34.63 2.34 -6.99
CA ALA A 383 35.33 3.57 -7.36
C ALA A 383 35.10 3.88 -8.84
N CYS A 384 34.83 5.15 -9.15
CA CYS A 384 34.75 5.62 -10.52
C CYS A 384 36.11 6.02 -11.08
N PRO A 385 36.37 5.81 -12.37
CA PRO A 385 37.55 6.30 -13.02
C PRO A 385 37.51 7.84 -13.17
N ASP A 386 38.69 8.41 -13.31
CA ASP A 386 38.91 9.81 -13.56
C ASP A 386 39.48 9.98 -15.00
N PRO A 387 39.03 10.89 -15.86
CA PRO A 387 37.92 11.84 -15.67
C PRO A 387 36.55 11.21 -15.92
N GLY A 388 35.49 11.76 -15.25
CA GLY A 388 34.09 11.37 -15.48
C GLY A 388 33.59 11.68 -16.89
N GLY A 389 32.34 11.38 -17.14
CA GLY A 389 31.68 11.57 -18.43
C GLY A 389 30.71 10.43 -18.74
N GLU A 390 30.30 10.29 -20.00
CA GLU A 390 29.55 9.12 -20.44
C GLU A 390 30.45 7.90 -20.53
N MET A 391 30.15 6.89 -19.72
CA MET A 391 30.90 5.64 -19.69
C MET A 391 29.98 4.43 -19.78
N MET A 392 30.52 3.34 -20.33
CA MET A 392 29.87 2.04 -20.27
C MET A 392 30.31 1.35 -18.98
N LEU A 393 29.37 1.08 -18.08
CA LEU A 393 29.62 0.31 -16.87
C LEU A 393 29.17 -1.14 -17.09
N GLU A 394 30.06 -2.06 -16.76
CA GLU A 394 29.80 -3.48 -16.73
C GLU A 394 30.03 -3.99 -15.30
N VAL A 395 29.00 -4.59 -14.70
CA VAL A 395 29.05 -5.17 -13.36
C VAL A 395 28.70 -6.64 -13.44
N THR A 396 29.58 -7.50 -12.92
CA THR A 396 29.31 -8.93 -12.75
C THR A 396 29.21 -9.25 -11.28
N VAL A 397 28.13 -9.92 -10.91
CA VAL A 397 27.87 -10.29 -9.52
C VAL A 397 27.44 -11.75 -9.41
N ARG A 398 27.80 -12.40 -8.32
CA ARG A 398 27.17 -13.63 -7.84
C ARG A 398 26.05 -13.21 -6.89
N ILE A 399 24.84 -13.65 -7.14
CA ILE A 399 23.65 -13.16 -6.45
C ILE A 399 22.77 -14.32 -5.96
N ALA A 400 22.27 -14.24 -4.74
CA ALA A 400 21.23 -15.11 -4.21
C ALA A 400 19.88 -14.58 -4.71
N VAL A 401 19.25 -15.29 -5.63
CA VAL A 401 18.00 -14.89 -6.26
C VAL A 401 16.86 -15.69 -5.65
N PRO A 402 15.83 -15.03 -5.10
CA PRO A 402 14.59 -15.71 -4.69
C PRO A 402 13.85 -16.21 -5.94
N PRO A 403 12.91 -17.16 -5.80
CA PRO A 403 12.13 -17.72 -6.92
C PRO A 403 11.12 -16.69 -7.47
N VAL A 404 11.62 -15.63 -8.08
CA VAL A 404 10.81 -14.56 -8.67
C VAL A 404 10.86 -14.63 -10.20
N ARG A 405 9.71 -14.62 -10.86
CA ARG A 405 9.62 -14.55 -12.33
C ARG A 405 9.86 -13.13 -12.84
N ARG A 406 11.02 -12.53 -12.51
CA ARG A 406 11.30 -11.13 -12.86
C ARG A 406 12.76 -10.93 -13.22
N ARG A 407 13.02 -9.87 -13.97
CA ARG A 407 14.38 -9.41 -14.22
C ARG A 407 14.97 -8.86 -12.94
N ILE A 408 16.25 -9.07 -12.76
CA ILE A 408 17.03 -8.42 -11.73
C ILE A 408 17.60 -7.14 -12.34
N GLU A 409 17.56 -6.06 -11.59
CA GLU A 409 18.15 -4.78 -11.95
C GLU A 409 19.27 -4.46 -10.98
N MET A 410 20.34 -3.85 -11.50
CA MET A 410 21.37 -3.23 -10.70
C MET A 410 21.08 -1.74 -10.64
N GLU A 411 20.73 -1.22 -9.47
CA GLU A 411 20.63 0.21 -9.24
C GLU A 411 21.99 0.77 -8.82
N ILE A 412 22.30 1.93 -9.36
CA ILE A 412 23.59 2.60 -9.17
C ILE A 412 23.27 3.99 -8.65
N ASN A 413 23.74 4.27 -7.45
CA ASN A 413 23.52 5.51 -6.75
C ASN A 413 24.85 6.18 -6.45
N GLY A 414 24.91 7.50 -6.58
CA GLY A 414 26.06 8.32 -6.19
C GLY A 414 25.60 9.42 -5.23
N ASP A 415 26.19 9.52 -4.06
CA ASP A 415 25.83 10.50 -3.01
C ASP A 415 24.32 10.61 -2.72
N GLY A 416 23.64 9.46 -2.73
CA GLY A 416 22.20 9.39 -2.52
C GLY A 416 21.36 9.68 -3.77
N LEU A 417 21.97 9.99 -4.89
CA LEU A 417 21.28 10.23 -6.16
C LEU A 417 21.31 8.97 -7.03
N HIS A 418 20.19 8.72 -7.73
CA HIS A 418 20.13 7.65 -8.72
C HIS A 418 20.93 8.04 -9.96
N VAL A 419 22.01 7.31 -10.25
CA VAL A 419 22.86 7.55 -11.41
C VAL A 419 22.43 6.73 -12.62
N ALA A 420 22.15 5.43 -12.40
CA ALA A 420 21.72 4.56 -13.48
C ALA A 420 20.95 3.33 -12.94
N ARG A 421 20.24 2.68 -13.85
CA ARG A 421 19.62 1.37 -13.62
C ARG A 421 19.94 0.43 -14.76
N LEU A 422 20.75 -0.60 -14.47
CA LEU A 422 21.15 -1.61 -15.43
C LEU A 422 20.27 -2.85 -15.27
N ARG A 423 19.91 -3.50 -16.36
CA ARG A 423 19.04 -4.68 -16.35
C ARG A 423 19.80 -5.92 -16.77
N SER A 424 19.58 -7.02 -16.08
CA SER A 424 20.03 -8.33 -16.55
C SER A 424 19.12 -8.83 -17.67
N LEU A 425 19.70 -9.59 -18.60
CA LEU A 425 18.93 -10.32 -19.62
C LEU A 425 18.25 -11.55 -19.03
N ALA A 426 18.76 -12.07 -17.92
CA ALA A 426 18.23 -13.26 -17.26
C ALA A 426 16.94 -12.96 -16.48
N ILE A 427 15.93 -13.84 -16.68
CA ILE A 427 14.73 -13.89 -15.85
C ILE A 427 14.91 -15.04 -14.88
N SER A 428 14.91 -14.75 -13.58
CA SER A 428 14.93 -15.81 -12.59
C SER A 428 13.56 -16.51 -12.52
N ARG A 429 13.54 -17.81 -12.79
CA ARG A 429 12.37 -18.67 -12.63
C ARG A 429 12.49 -19.61 -11.44
N ALA A 430 13.71 -19.90 -11.03
CA ALA A 430 14.02 -20.73 -9.88
C ALA A 430 14.96 -19.94 -8.95
N GLY A 431 14.77 -20.11 -7.64
CA GLY A 431 15.68 -19.55 -6.64
C GLY A 431 17.09 -20.14 -6.72
N GLY A 432 18.01 -19.57 -5.95
CA GLY A 432 19.37 -20.05 -5.80
C GLY A 432 20.43 -19.04 -6.25
N GLU A 433 21.70 -19.43 -6.16
CA GLU A 433 22.81 -18.58 -6.58
C GLU A 433 22.92 -18.52 -8.10
N ARG A 434 23.15 -17.31 -8.61
CA ARG A 434 23.35 -17.02 -10.04
C ARG A 434 24.49 -16.05 -10.22
N VAL A 435 25.23 -16.20 -11.33
CA VAL A 435 26.15 -15.18 -11.79
C VAL A 435 25.43 -14.34 -12.85
N LEU A 436 25.27 -13.05 -12.59
CA LEU A 436 24.59 -12.13 -13.49
C LEU A 436 25.55 -11.04 -13.94
N ARG A 437 25.42 -10.66 -15.20
CA ARG A 437 26.18 -9.57 -15.81
C ARG A 437 25.21 -8.46 -16.18
N PHE A 438 25.54 -7.24 -15.74
CA PHE A 438 24.80 -6.02 -16.01
C PHE A 438 25.69 -5.12 -16.86
N ARG A 439 25.10 -4.48 -17.87
CA ARG A 439 25.83 -3.56 -18.73
C ARG A 439 24.91 -2.40 -19.12
N GLY A 440 25.44 -1.19 -19.09
CA GLY A 440 24.73 -0.01 -19.56
C GLY A 440 25.54 1.26 -19.43
N LYS A 441 25.00 2.32 -20.01
CA LYS A 441 25.60 3.65 -19.94
C LYS A 441 25.37 4.27 -18.57
N VAL A 442 26.38 4.92 -18.03
CA VAL A 442 26.32 5.76 -16.84
C VAL A 442 26.93 7.12 -17.19
N THR A 443 26.31 8.17 -16.72
CA THR A 443 26.84 9.53 -16.85
C THR A 443 27.39 9.96 -15.51
N LEU A 444 28.69 10.20 -15.45
CA LEU A 444 29.41 10.59 -14.24
C LEU A 444 29.79 12.06 -14.35
N ASP A 445 29.67 12.80 -13.25
CA ASP A 445 30.18 14.17 -13.22
C ASP A 445 31.72 14.16 -13.38
N ARG A 446 32.26 15.20 -14.00
CA ARG A 446 33.69 15.28 -14.35
C ARG A 446 34.62 15.53 -13.17
N THR A 447 34.12 15.60 -11.98
CA THR A 447 34.91 15.77 -10.76
C THR A 447 35.50 14.44 -10.29
N ALA A 448 36.80 14.40 -10.03
CA ALA A 448 37.55 13.19 -9.69
C ALA A 448 37.14 12.54 -8.37
N GLY A 449 37.26 11.22 -8.30
CA GLY A 449 37.22 10.45 -7.05
C GLY A 449 35.84 10.09 -6.52
N HIS A 450 34.88 9.85 -7.40
CA HIS A 450 33.53 9.45 -7.03
C HIS A 450 33.44 7.99 -6.62
N THR A 451 32.59 7.73 -5.63
CA THR A 451 32.18 6.38 -5.25
C THR A 451 30.72 6.18 -5.60
N LEU A 452 30.45 5.15 -6.39
CA LEU A 452 29.09 4.70 -6.65
C LEU A 452 28.72 3.58 -5.70
N VAL A 453 27.48 3.55 -5.26
CA VAL A 453 26.90 2.44 -4.51
C VAL A 453 26.02 1.64 -5.47
N ILE A 454 26.30 0.35 -5.60
CA ILE A 454 25.51 -0.58 -6.40
C ILE A 454 24.65 -1.45 -5.50
N GLU A 455 23.41 -1.68 -5.92
CA GLU A 455 22.42 -2.52 -5.25
C GLU A 455 21.69 -3.39 -6.28
N ALA A 456 21.56 -4.67 -6.02
CA ALA A 456 20.81 -5.57 -6.89
C ALA A 456 19.38 -5.73 -6.36
N ARG A 457 18.36 -5.64 -7.22
CA ARG A 457 16.97 -5.82 -6.84
C ARG A 457 16.08 -6.34 -7.97
N PRO A 458 14.93 -6.93 -7.68
CA PRO A 458 13.94 -7.26 -8.69
C PRO A 458 13.41 -5.99 -9.38
N SER A 459 13.19 -6.04 -10.70
CA SER A 459 12.74 -4.91 -11.54
C SER A 459 11.39 -4.30 -11.15
N ARG A 460 10.63 -4.97 -10.30
CA ARG A 460 9.42 -4.47 -9.65
C ARG A 460 9.37 -5.01 -8.24
N GLN A 461 9.07 -4.17 -7.28
CA GLN A 461 8.79 -4.61 -5.91
C GLN A 461 7.59 -5.57 -5.92
N PHE A 462 7.74 -6.67 -5.23
CA PHE A 462 6.72 -7.66 -5.01
C PHE A 462 6.33 -7.67 -3.55
N ARG A 463 5.05 -7.54 -3.28
CA ARG A 463 4.46 -8.03 -2.03
C ARG A 463 3.70 -9.29 -2.38
N THR A 464 4.15 -10.43 -1.93
CA THR A 464 3.31 -11.63 -1.84
C THR A 464 2.65 -11.57 -0.47
N TRP A 465 1.35 -11.37 -0.47
CA TRP A 465 0.55 -11.32 0.75
C TRP A 465 0.10 -12.72 1.20
N ASP A 466 0.46 -13.75 0.47
CA ASP A 466 -0.04 -15.10 0.63
C ASP A 466 0.81 -15.95 1.58
N ASP A 467 1.87 -15.39 2.18
CA ASP A 467 2.75 -16.12 3.09
C ASP A 467 2.97 -15.28 4.35
N GLU A 468 2.37 -15.70 5.47
CA GLU A 468 2.49 -15.00 6.77
C GLU A 468 3.93 -14.89 7.27
N THR A 469 4.83 -15.73 6.75
CA THR A 469 6.25 -15.76 7.14
C THR A 469 7.14 -14.89 6.26
N THR A 470 6.65 -14.51 5.07
CA THR A 470 7.42 -13.69 4.13
C THR A 470 6.87 -12.28 4.06
N VAL A 471 7.06 -11.49 5.09
CA VAL A 471 7.26 -10.05 4.95
C VAL A 471 8.63 -9.85 4.28
N ALA A 472 8.92 -10.59 3.25
CA ALA A 472 10.00 -10.35 2.34
C ALA A 472 9.54 -9.21 1.41
N THR A 473 9.64 -8.00 1.93
CA THR A 473 9.92 -6.89 1.04
C THR A 473 11.16 -7.31 0.27
N TYR A 474 11.01 -7.63 -0.99
CA TYR A 474 12.15 -7.84 -1.87
C TYR A 474 12.84 -6.48 -2.06
N GLY A 475 13.59 -6.09 -1.02
CA GLY A 475 14.55 -5.03 -1.04
C GLY A 475 15.76 -5.41 -1.89
N ALA A 476 16.90 -4.83 -1.58
CA ALA A 476 18.16 -5.22 -2.18
C ALA A 476 18.40 -6.73 -1.98
N LEU A 477 18.81 -7.40 -3.04
CA LEU A 477 19.16 -8.82 -3.01
C LEU A 477 20.61 -8.95 -2.57
N PRO A 478 20.94 -9.91 -1.68
CA PRO A 478 22.32 -10.15 -1.30
C PRO A 478 23.13 -10.64 -2.51
N PHE A 479 24.29 -10.03 -2.73
CA PHE A 479 25.20 -10.36 -3.82
C PHE A 479 26.67 -10.27 -3.39
N GLN A 480 27.53 -10.89 -4.19
CA GLN A 480 28.97 -10.77 -4.11
C GLN A 480 29.48 -10.14 -5.41
N LEU A 481 30.18 -9.02 -5.32
CA LEU A 481 30.76 -8.38 -6.49
C LEU A 481 31.92 -9.24 -7.02
N VAL A 482 31.81 -9.67 -8.27
CA VAL A 482 32.88 -10.40 -8.99
C VAL A 482 33.74 -9.41 -9.72
N SER A 483 33.17 -8.48 -10.47
CA SER A 483 33.90 -7.42 -11.15
C SER A 483 33.02 -6.20 -11.45
N ALA A 484 33.63 -5.02 -11.47
CA ALA A 484 33.07 -3.81 -12.03
C ALA A 484 34.10 -3.16 -12.96
N LYS A 485 33.71 -2.85 -14.20
CA LYS A 485 34.59 -2.28 -15.21
C LYS A 485 33.91 -1.10 -15.90
N PHE A 486 34.63 -0.01 -15.99
CA PHE A 486 34.24 1.13 -16.81
C PHE A 486 35.03 1.11 -18.12
N SER A 487 34.36 1.47 -19.20
CA SER A 487 35.01 1.65 -20.51
C SER A 487 34.37 2.89 -21.22
N PRO A 488 35.13 3.56 -22.07
CA PRO A 488 34.55 4.65 -22.88
C PRO A 488 33.38 4.15 -23.71
N VAL A 489 32.39 4.99 -23.88
CA VAL A 489 31.30 4.70 -24.84
C VAL A 489 31.90 4.78 -26.23
N SER A 490 32.06 3.65 -26.92
CA SER A 490 32.44 3.64 -28.33
C SER A 490 31.35 4.42 -29.11
N ARG A 491 31.78 5.45 -29.85
CA ARG A 491 30.95 6.23 -30.78
C ARG A 491 30.39 5.35 -31.89
#